data_35b4694d78faf401f5923f806dec745e
#
_entry.id   35b4694d78faf401f5923f806dec745e
#
_cell.length_a   1.000
_cell.length_b   1.000
_cell.length_c   1.000
_cell.angle_alpha   90.00
_cell.angle_beta   90.00
_cell.angle_gamma   90.00
#
_symmetry.space_group_name_H-M   'P 1'
#
loop_
_entity.id
_entity.type
_entity.pdbx_description
1 polymer ?
#
loop_
_entity_poly.entity_id
_entity_poly.type
_entity_poly.pdbx_seq_one_letter_code
_entity_poly.pdbx_strand_id
1 'polypeptide(L)'
;GAEQTYAGAVLDTFGGRVHVEWDPQAPVTALGHLPFFIEFLKQGGVFDSWVADCPLVYTSPNASQRRDVLGTVVLSILAGHWRYAHITAVRGDGVNPDLLGMTRVVSEDAVRRGLKKIPETDGIAWLQRHLDNTTVPLLGVPWILDADTTVKVLYGHQEAAVVGYNPHKPGRPSHTLHTYVVAGLRLVLDVEVKAGNEHTAAHAAPNLWALLERLGRDRWPWLLRGDADFGNERIMSRAEQEGVPYLFKLRLTRNVKRLIEKLMGQADWTDAGHGWPGKASALRLTGWSRHRR
;
A
#
# COMPACT_ATOMS: atom_id res chain seq x y z
N GLY A 1 51.88 -16.49 1.18
CA GLY A 1 51.14 -15.73 0.16
C GLY A 1 51.32 -14.26 0.45
N ALA A 2 51.77 -13.47 -0.52
CA ALA A 2 51.89 -12.03 -0.37
C ALA A 2 50.53 -11.41 -0.08
N GLU A 3 50.41 -10.67 1.02
CA GLU A 3 49.25 -9.80 1.27
C GLU A 3 49.18 -8.76 0.15
N GLN A 4 48.20 -8.86 -0.68
CA GLN A 4 47.91 -7.83 -1.68
C GLN A 4 47.30 -6.64 -0.95
N THR A 5 48.13 -5.65 -0.60
CA THR A 5 47.65 -4.36 -0.11
C THR A 5 46.98 -3.63 -1.28
N TYR A 6 45.68 -3.53 -1.27
CA TYR A 6 44.94 -2.70 -2.20
C TYR A 6 45.15 -1.23 -1.79
N ALA A 7 45.83 -0.45 -2.61
CA ALA A 7 45.96 0.99 -2.41
C ALA A 7 44.58 1.63 -2.52
N GLY A 8 44.14 2.37 -1.51
CA GLY A 8 42.93 3.14 -1.54
C GLY A 8 42.96 4.18 -2.69
N ALA A 9 41.81 4.47 -3.29
CA ALA A 9 41.68 5.54 -4.28
C ALA A 9 41.13 6.81 -3.62
N VAL A 10 41.64 7.96 -4.04
CA VAL A 10 41.11 9.27 -3.65
C VAL A 10 40.43 9.89 -4.86
N LEU A 11 39.18 10.23 -4.73
CA LEU A 11 38.36 10.83 -5.79
C LEU A 11 37.96 12.25 -5.41
N ASP A 12 38.22 13.20 -6.26
CA ASP A 12 37.68 14.55 -6.14
C ASP A 12 36.33 14.62 -6.86
N THR A 13 35.28 14.93 -6.12
CA THR A 13 33.91 15.02 -6.63
C THR A 13 33.32 16.40 -6.43
N PHE A 14 32.20 16.70 -7.04
CA PHE A 14 31.48 17.97 -6.83
C PHE A 14 31.00 18.14 -5.36
N GLY A 15 30.84 17.06 -4.62
CA GLY A 15 30.46 17.06 -3.19
C GLY A 15 31.65 17.06 -2.22
N GLY A 16 32.90 17.07 -2.73
CA GLY A 16 34.12 17.02 -1.93
C GLY A 16 34.98 15.81 -2.27
N ARG A 17 36.04 15.65 -1.48
CA ARG A 17 37.01 14.56 -1.63
C ARG A 17 36.51 13.30 -0.94
N VAL A 18 36.53 12.17 -1.67
CA VAL A 18 36.13 10.86 -1.19
C VAL A 18 37.34 9.93 -1.18
N HIS A 19 37.57 9.26 -0.05
CA HIS A 19 38.56 8.21 0.10
C HIS A 19 37.85 6.86 -0.07
N VAL A 20 38.32 6.05 -1.03
CA VAL A 20 37.80 4.72 -1.30
C VAL A 20 38.82 3.69 -0.89
N GLU A 21 38.45 2.86 0.06
CA GLU A 21 39.28 1.72 0.53
C GLU A 21 38.56 0.43 0.17
N TRP A 22 39.32 -0.58 -0.23
CA TRP A 22 38.76 -1.90 -0.53
C TRP A 22 39.25 -2.90 0.54
N ASP A 23 38.26 -3.48 1.24
CA ASP A 23 38.51 -4.59 2.16
C ASP A 23 37.98 -5.89 1.54
N PRO A 24 38.88 -6.81 1.09
CA PRO A 24 38.47 -8.06 0.48
C PRO A 24 37.84 -9.04 1.48
N GLN A 25 37.91 -8.78 2.77
CA GLN A 25 37.34 -9.60 3.82
C GLN A 25 35.97 -9.09 4.29
N ALA A 26 35.65 -7.86 3.97
CA ALA A 26 34.36 -7.28 4.36
C ALA A 26 33.21 -7.86 3.51
N PRO A 27 32.06 -8.19 4.15
CA PRO A 27 30.87 -8.53 3.41
C PRO A 27 30.36 -7.32 2.63
N VAL A 28 29.82 -7.56 1.44
CA VAL A 28 29.36 -6.50 0.55
C VAL A 28 27.85 -6.55 0.31
N THR A 29 27.29 -5.38 0.09
CA THR A 29 25.89 -5.24 -0.35
C THR A 29 25.77 -4.21 -1.46
N ALA A 30 24.96 -4.50 -2.46
CA ALA A 30 24.52 -3.51 -3.46
C ALA A 30 23.42 -2.58 -2.95
N LEU A 31 22.90 -2.84 -1.74
CA LEU A 31 21.74 -2.19 -1.14
C LEU A 31 22.14 -1.43 0.13
N GLY A 32 23.18 -0.60 0.04
CA GLY A 32 23.78 0.11 1.18
C GLY A 32 22.88 1.11 1.91
N HIS A 33 21.68 1.39 1.40
CA HIS A 33 20.65 2.18 2.08
C HIS A 33 19.81 1.34 3.07
N LEU A 34 19.76 0.02 2.93
CA LEU A 34 18.92 -0.86 3.77
C LEU A 34 19.33 -0.93 5.23
N PRO A 35 20.63 -0.88 5.62
CA PRO A 35 21.02 -0.86 7.02
C PRO A 35 20.31 0.22 7.84
N PHE A 36 20.12 1.42 7.29
CA PHE A 36 19.38 2.51 7.97
C PHE A 36 17.90 2.16 8.17
N PHE A 37 17.30 1.49 7.19
CA PHE A 37 15.92 1.06 7.29
C PHE A 37 15.76 -0.10 8.28
N ILE A 38 16.72 -1.02 8.32
CA ILE A 38 16.75 -2.14 9.28
C ILE A 38 16.90 -1.61 10.71
N GLU A 39 17.72 -0.59 10.92
CA GLU A 39 17.83 0.09 12.21
C GLU A 39 16.48 0.70 12.63
N PHE A 40 15.79 1.39 11.72
CA PHE A 40 14.44 1.91 11.98
C PHE A 40 13.46 0.79 12.38
N LEU A 41 13.45 -0.34 11.68
CA LEU A 41 12.61 -1.49 12.03
C LEU A 41 12.94 -2.06 13.41
N LYS A 42 14.22 -2.07 13.79
CA LYS A 42 14.68 -2.53 15.10
C LYS A 42 14.26 -1.58 16.21
N GLN A 43 14.48 -0.28 16.04
CA GLN A 43 14.11 0.74 17.04
C GLN A 43 12.60 0.75 17.30
N GLY A 44 11.80 0.58 16.25
CA GLY A 44 10.32 0.48 16.36
C GLY A 44 9.81 -0.86 16.89
N GLY A 45 10.66 -1.89 17.04
CA GLY A 45 10.26 -3.24 17.44
C GLY A 45 9.32 -3.93 16.43
N VAL A 46 9.19 -3.37 15.23
CA VAL A 46 8.16 -3.77 14.26
C VAL A 46 8.44 -5.14 13.68
N PHE A 47 9.69 -5.40 13.27
CA PHE A 47 10.01 -6.64 12.56
C PHE A 47 9.98 -7.87 13.48
N ASP A 48 10.52 -7.77 14.68
CA ASP A 48 10.57 -8.89 15.63
C ASP A 48 9.15 -9.32 16.07
N SER A 49 8.29 -8.37 16.40
CA SER A 49 6.91 -8.65 16.77
C SER A 49 6.12 -9.23 15.60
N TRP A 50 6.32 -8.71 14.39
CA TRP A 50 5.68 -9.21 13.16
C TRP A 50 6.08 -10.65 12.86
N VAL A 51 7.36 -11.01 13.02
CA VAL A 51 7.86 -12.38 12.86
C VAL A 51 7.33 -13.31 13.95
N ALA A 52 7.34 -12.87 15.20
CA ALA A 52 6.88 -13.66 16.33
C ALA A 52 5.40 -14.04 16.21
N ASP A 53 4.57 -13.09 15.81
CA ASP A 53 3.11 -13.24 15.68
C ASP A 53 2.67 -13.94 14.38
N CYS A 54 3.59 -14.20 13.45
CA CYS A 54 3.23 -14.79 12.16
C CYS A 54 2.62 -16.18 12.34
N PRO A 55 1.42 -16.45 11.78
CA PRO A 55 0.75 -17.73 11.92
C PRO A 55 1.34 -18.84 11.04
N LEU A 56 2.53 -18.64 10.47
CA LEU A 56 3.24 -19.65 9.70
C LEU A 56 3.74 -20.76 10.62
N VAL A 57 3.21 -21.97 10.43
CA VAL A 57 3.62 -23.16 11.16
C VAL A 57 4.24 -24.18 10.22
N TYR A 58 5.38 -24.73 10.62
CA TYR A 58 6.04 -25.82 9.91
C TYR A 58 6.04 -27.07 10.79
N THR A 59 5.81 -28.21 10.15
CA THR A 59 5.86 -29.55 10.79
C THR A 59 7.21 -30.25 10.56
N SER A 60 7.97 -29.81 9.56
CA SER A 60 9.26 -30.42 9.19
C SER A 60 10.41 -29.77 9.95
N PRO A 61 11.34 -30.54 10.55
CA PRO A 61 12.53 -29.99 11.19
C PRO A 61 13.49 -29.30 10.20
N ASN A 62 13.40 -29.63 8.92
CA ASN A 62 14.23 -29.05 7.86
C ASN A 62 13.59 -27.82 7.20
N ALA A 63 12.48 -27.31 7.74
CA ALA A 63 11.84 -26.13 7.22
C ALA A 63 12.69 -24.88 7.45
N SER A 64 12.54 -23.90 6.56
CA SER A 64 13.17 -22.58 6.75
C SER A 64 12.57 -21.91 7.97
N GLN A 65 13.37 -21.15 8.71
CA GLN A 65 12.88 -20.37 9.83
C GLN A 65 11.88 -19.31 9.36
N ARG A 66 10.87 -18.98 10.17
CA ARG A 66 9.91 -17.93 9.88
C ARG A 66 10.60 -16.60 9.55
N ARG A 67 11.63 -16.26 10.33
CA ARG A 67 12.43 -15.05 10.14
C ARG A 67 13.10 -15.02 8.76
N ASP A 68 13.64 -16.13 8.29
CA ASP A 68 14.26 -16.21 6.96
C ASP A 68 13.23 -16.00 5.84
N VAL A 69 12.04 -16.60 5.97
CA VAL A 69 10.97 -16.45 4.97
C VAL A 69 10.47 -15.01 4.93
N LEU A 70 10.13 -14.45 6.09
CA LEU A 70 9.58 -13.10 6.18
C LEU A 70 10.62 -12.03 5.91
N GLY A 71 11.84 -12.21 6.40
CA GLY A 71 12.98 -11.33 6.13
C GLY A 71 13.32 -11.29 4.63
N THR A 72 13.27 -12.44 3.95
CA THR A 72 13.43 -12.47 2.47
C THR A 72 12.38 -11.62 1.77
N VAL A 73 11.10 -11.69 2.20
CA VAL A 73 10.03 -10.85 1.66
C VAL A 73 10.32 -9.37 1.90
N VAL A 74 10.68 -9.00 3.14
CA VAL A 74 10.98 -7.61 3.51
C VAL A 74 12.15 -7.06 2.71
N LEU A 75 13.29 -7.78 2.66
CA LEU A 75 14.45 -7.35 1.87
C LEU A 75 14.11 -7.19 0.39
N SER A 76 13.35 -8.13 -0.18
CA SER A 76 12.94 -8.05 -1.56
C SER A 76 12.05 -6.83 -1.85
N ILE A 77 11.10 -6.53 -0.97
CA ILE A 77 10.24 -5.35 -1.10
C ILE A 77 11.06 -4.06 -0.96
N LEU A 78 11.93 -3.97 0.03
CA LEU A 78 12.78 -2.80 0.27
C LEU A 78 13.79 -2.57 -0.85
N ALA A 79 14.22 -3.64 -1.55
CA ALA A 79 15.02 -3.57 -2.77
C ALA A 79 14.21 -3.11 -4.00
N GLY A 80 12.92 -2.77 -3.86
CA GLY A 80 12.04 -2.34 -4.95
C GLY A 80 11.52 -3.47 -5.83
N HIS A 81 11.58 -4.70 -5.36
CA HIS A 81 11.11 -5.86 -6.11
C HIS A 81 9.59 -6.04 -5.98
N TRP A 82 8.94 -6.45 -7.06
CA TRP A 82 7.49 -6.72 -7.10
C TRP A 82 7.13 -8.11 -7.62
N ARG A 83 8.13 -8.99 -7.79
CA ARG A 83 7.94 -10.39 -8.25
C ARG A 83 8.80 -11.32 -7.42
N TYR A 84 8.30 -12.51 -7.15
CA TYR A 84 9.07 -13.55 -6.46
C TYR A 84 10.39 -13.89 -7.17
N ALA A 85 10.41 -13.90 -8.51
CA ALA A 85 11.62 -14.15 -9.28
C ALA A 85 12.77 -13.17 -8.98
N HIS A 86 12.45 -11.97 -8.49
CA HIS A 86 13.46 -10.97 -8.13
C HIS A 86 14.19 -11.31 -6.81
N ILE A 87 13.66 -12.23 -5.99
CA ILE A 87 14.29 -12.69 -4.75
C ILE A 87 15.71 -13.18 -4.99
N THR A 88 15.96 -13.78 -6.18
CA THR A 88 17.31 -14.23 -6.57
C THR A 88 18.34 -13.10 -6.49
N ALA A 89 17.96 -11.85 -6.75
CA ALA A 89 18.88 -10.71 -6.71
C ALA A 89 19.36 -10.37 -5.29
N VAL A 90 18.56 -10.65 -4.24
CA VAL A 90 18.97 -10.41 -2.84
C VAL A 90 19.72 -11.57 -2.21
N ARG A 91 19.84 -12.72 -2.88
CA ARG A 91 20.55 -13.91 -2.35
C ARG A 91 22.05 -13.72 -2.26
N GLY A 92 22.61 -12.82 -3.06
CA GLY A 92 24.04 -12.48 -3.02
C GLY A 92 24.39 -11.36 -2.04
N ASP A 93 23.41 -10.82 -1.32
CA ASP A 93 23.65 -9.79 -0.31
C ASP A 93 24.27 -10.43 0.95
N GLY A 94 25.51 -10.04 1.26
CA GLY A 94 26.26 -10.55 2.40
C GLY A 94 26.09 -9.74 3.69
N VAL A 95 25.27 -8.68 3.69
CA VAL A 95 25.16 -7.74 4.81
C VAL A 95 23.75 -7.71 5.40
N ASN A 96 22.75 -7.37 4.58
CA ASN A 96 21.42 -7.06 5.08
C ASN A 96 20.67 -8.26 5.71
N PRO A 97 20.86 -9.53 5.26
CA PRO A 97 20.26 -10.68 5.94
C PRO A 97 20.74 -10.81 7.39
N ASP A 98 22.05 -10.67 7.64
CA ASP A 98 22.63 -10.77 8.99
C ASP A 98 22.11 -9.63 9.88
N LEU A 99 22.00 -8.41 9.34
CA LEU A 99 21.45 -7.27 10.07
C LEU A 99 19.99 -7.46 10.48
N LEU A 100 19.21 -8.23 9.70
CA LEU A 100 17.85 -8.65 10.06
C LEU A 100 17.82 -9.87 11.00
N GLY A 101 18.98 -10.41 11.38
CA GLY A 101 19.08 -11.62 12.20
C GLY A 101 18.59 -12.89 11.50
N MET A 102 18.71 -12.93 10.16
CA MET A 102 18.38 -14.09 9.34
C MET A 102 19.58 -15.04 9.28
N THR A 103 19.30 -16.32 9.04
CA THR A 103 20.36 -17.30 8.77
C THR A 103 20.70 -17.37 7.28
N ARG A 104 19.73 -17.03 6.43
CA ARG A 104 19.90 -17.00 4.96
C ARG A 104 18.73 -16.33 4.27
N VAL A 105 18.96 -15.86 3.05
CA VAL A 105 17.89 -15.54 2.09
C VAL A 105 17.36 -16.85 1.49
N VAL A 106 16.07 -17.12 1.63
CA VAL A 106 15.46 -18.34 1.11
C VAL A 106 15.09 -18.20 -0.38
N SER A 107 14.85 -19.33 -1.06
CA SER A 107 14.42 -19.30 -2.46
C SER A 107 12.98 -18.76 -2.62
N GLU A 108 12.65 -18.29 -3.83
CA GLU A 108 11.30 -17.87 -4.17
C GLU A 108 10.25 -18.96 -3.90
N ASP A 109 10.57 -20.22 -4.19
CA ASP A 109 9.68 -21.34 -3.91
C ASP A 109 9.49 -21.59 -2.41
N ALA A 110 10.52 -21.38 -1.60
CA ALA A 110 10.41 -21.49 -0.16
C ALA A 110 9.48 -20.39 0.40
N VAL A 111 9.60 -19.15 -0.11
CA VAL A 111 8.69 -18.06 0.24
C VAL A 111 7.26 -18.40 -0.15
N ARG A 112 7.02 -18.81 -1.41
CA ARG A 112 5.68 -19.18 -1.90
C ARG A 112 5.05 -20.28 -1.06
N ARG A 113 5.80 -21.37 -0.82
CA ARG A 113 5.31 -22.49 0.00
C ARG A 113 5.08 -22.10 1.44
N GLY A 114 5.91 -21.22 1.99
CA GLY A 114 5.73 -20.68 3.33
C GLY A 114 4.44 -19.87 3.43
N LEU A 115 4.29 -18.84 2.60
CA LEU A 115 3.11 -17.98 2.62
C LEU A 115 1.80 -18.74 2.35
N LYS A 116 1.84 -19.74 1.46
CA LYS A 116 0.67 -20.60 1.18
C LYS A 116 0.21 -21.45 2.38
N LYS A 117 1.06 -21.66 3.37
CA LYS A 117 0.70 -22.40 4.61
C LYS A 117 -0.03 -21.54 5.64
N ILE A 118 -0.04 -20.24 5.46
CA ILE A 118 -0.75 -19.32 6.35
C ILE A 118 -2.25 -19.38 5.98
N PRO A 119 -3.14 -19.77 6.92
CA PRO A 119 -4.58 -19.67 6.69
C PRO A 119 -4.96 -18.22 6.38
N GLU A 120 -5.85 -18.02 5.41
CA GLU A 120 -6.20 -16.67 4.94
C GLU A 120 -6.71 -15.77 6.07
N THR A 121 -7.66 -16.25 6.86
CA THR A 121 -8.23 -15.48 7.99
C THR A 121 -7.17 -15.08 9.01
N ASP A 122 -6.27 -16.01 9.38
CA ASP A 122 -5.22 -15.75 10.35
C ASP A 122 -4.16 -14.79 9.78
N GLY A 123 -3.85 -14.94 8.49
CA GLY A 123 -2.93 -14.08 7.76
C GLY A 123 -3.45 -12.64 7.68
N ILE A 124 -4.72 -12.45 7.34
CA ILE A 124 -5.36 -11.13 7.30
C ILE A 124 -5.35 -10.51 8.71
N ALA A 125 -5.78 -11.24 9.73
CA ALA A 125 -5.81 -10.75 11.10
C ALA A 125 -4.41 -10.38 11.62
N TRP A 126 -3.38 -11.16 11.27
CA TRP A 126 -2.00 -10.88 11.61
C TRP A 126 -1.50 -9.59 10.93
N LEU A 127 -1.66 -9.48 9.62
CA LEU A 127 -1.22 -8.29 8.86
C LEU A 127 -1.94 -7.03 9.34
N GLN A 128 -3.25 -7.12 9.56
CA GLN A 128 -4.08 -6.00 10.00
C GLN A 128 -3.68 -5.50 11.40
N ARG A 129 -3.48 -6.42 12.35
CA ARG A 129 -3.01 -6.06 13.70
C ARG A 129 -1.68 -5.31 13.67
N HIS A 130 -0.70 -5.77 12.90
CA HIS A 130 0.60 -5.11 12.81
C HIS A 130 0.54 -3.78 12.04
N LEU A 131 -0.32 -3.69 11.03
CA LEU A 131 -0.58 -2.42 10.34
C LEU A 131 -1.20 -1.40 11.30
N ASP A 132 -2.22 -1.80 12.07
CA ASP A 132 -2.88 -0.95 13.05
C ASP A 132 -1.93 -0.49 14.16
N ASN A 133 -1.08 -1.38 14.68
CA ASN A 133 -0.09 -1.03 15.71
C ASN A 133 0.87 0.09 15.25
N THR A 134 1.18 0.15 13.96
CA THR A 134 2.08 1.16 13.40
C THR A 134 1.37 2.42 12.92
N THR A 135 0.11 2.34 12.54
CA THR A 135 -0.62 3.44 11.90
C THR A 135 -1.59 4.17 12.82
N VAL A 136 -2.35 3.43 13.64
CA VAL A 136 -3.40 4.00 14.50
C VAL A 136 -2.88 5.05 15.49
N PRO A 137 -1.70 4.88 16.13
CA PRO A 137 -1.16 5.91 17.02
C PRO A 137 -0.92 7.28 16.34
N LEU A 138 -0.79 7.29 15.01
CA LEU A 138 -0.55 8.52 14.23
C LEU A 138 -1.83 9.28 13.87
N LEU A 139 -3.00 8.71 14.15
CA LEU A 139 -4.30 9.27 13.80
C LEU A 139 -4.88 10.20 14.89
N GLY A 140 -4.05 10.69 15.80
CA GLY A 140 -4.46 11.59 16.90
C GLY A 140 -4.73 13.05 16.49
N VAL A 141 -4.57 13.40 15.21
CA VAL A 141 -4.81 14.74 14.64
C VAL A 141 -5.83 14.65 13.52
N PRO A 142 -6.51 15.75 13.13
CA PRO A 142 -7.42 15.74 11.99
C PRO A 142 -6.71 15.25 10.71
N TRP A 143 -7.28 14.27 10.06
CA TRP A 143 -6.73 13.66 8.86
C TRP A 143 -7.80 13.37 7.80
N ILE A 144 -7.38 13.20 6.58
CA ILE A 144 -8.23 12.89 5.42
C ILE A 144 -7.99 11.45 5.01
N LEU A 145 -9.07 10.69 4.83
CA LEU A 145 -9.00 9.37 4.23
C LEU A 145 -9.11 9.47 2.72
N ASP A 146 -8.08 9.00 2.01
CA ASP A 146 -8.12 8.77 0.58
C ASP A 146 -8.45 7.31 0.30
N ALA A 147 -9.55 7.09 -0.41
CA ALA A 147 -9.93 5.79 -0.93
C ALA A 147 -9.68 5.75 -2.44
N ASP A 148 -8.91 4.77 -2.89
CA ASP A 148 -8.56 4.59 -4.30
C ASP A 148 -8.67 3.13 -4.72
N THR A 149 -8.82 2.93 -6.02
CA THR A 149 -8.90 1.60 -6.61
C THR A 149 -7.92 1.44 -7.75
N THR A 150 -7.07 0.44 -7.63
CA THR A 150 -6.07 0.09 -8.64
C THR A 150 -6.38 -1.26 -9.27
N VAL A 151 -6.39 -1.34 -10.60
CA VAL A 151 -6.52 -2.60 -11.33
C VAL A 151 -5.13 -3.17 -11.61
N LYS A 152 -4.85 -4.36 -11.06
CA LYS A 152 -3.60 -5.09 -11.28
C LYS A 152 -3.79 -6.17 -12.31
N VAL A 153 -3.19 -6.00 -13.49
CA VAL A 153 -3.18 -7.01 -14.56
C VAL A 153 -2.38 -8.23 -14.14
N LEU A 154 -2.92 -9.42 -14.37
CA LEU A 154 -2.30 -10.69 -14.01
C LEU A 154 -1.92 -11.50 -15.25
N TYR A 155 -0.80 -12.19 -15.18
CA TYR A 155 -0.24 -13.00 -16.28
C TYR A 155 -0.12 -14.47 -15.92
N GLY A 156 -0.53 -14.87 -14.73
CA GLY A 156 -0.48 -16.23 -14.22
C GLY A 156 -1.85 -16.71 -13.77
N HIS A 157 -1.86 -17.88 -13.12
CA HIS A 157 -3.06 -18.53 -12.58
C HIS A 157 -3.22 -18.21 -11.08
N GLN A 158 -3.22 -16.93 -10.73
CA GLN A 158 -3.48 -16.51 -9.36
C GLN A 158 -4.94 -16.78 -9.00
N GLU A 159 -5.19 -17.09 -7.72
CA GLU A 159 -6.53 -17.21 -7.18
C GLU A 159 -7.34 -15.94 -7.44
N ALA A 160 -8.63 -16.07 -7.74
CA ALA A 160 -9.53 -14.97 -8.07
C ALA A 160 -9.08 -14.09 -9.26
N ALA A 161 -8.11 -14.54 -10.07
CA ALA A 161 -7.73 -13.90 -11.33
C ALA A 161 -8.81 -14.10 -12.38
N VAL A 162 -9.69 -13.13 -12.53
CA VAL A 162 -10.81 -13.18 -13.49
C VAL A 162 -10.77 -11.99 -14.44
N VAL A 163 -11.38 -12.15 -15.61
CA VAL A 163 -11.56 -11.08 -16.58
C VAL A 163 -12.65 -10.14 -16.07
N GLY A 164 -12.32 -8.86 -15.96
CA GLY A 164 -13.22 -7.80 -15.54
C GLY A 164 -12.86 -6.48 -16.22
N TYR A 165 -13.27 -5.36 -15.62
CA TYR A 165 -12.87 -4.04 -16.11
C TYR A 165 -11.37 -3.85 -15.97
N ASN A 166 -10.69 -3.74 -17.09
CA ASN A 166 -9.26 -3.54 -17.15
C ASN A 166 -8.94 -2.54 -18.27
N PRO A 167 -8.79 -1.25 -17.96
CA PRO A 167 -8.56 -0.22 -18.96
C PRO A 167 -7.17 -0.33 -19.64
N HIS A 168 -6.20 -0.95 -18.97
CA HIS A 168 -4.84 -1.08 -19.49
C HIS A 168 -4.69 -2.26 -20.47
N LYS A 169 -5.37 -3.38 -20.18
CA LYS A 169 -5.33 -4.60 -21.00
C LYS A 169 -6.69 -5.30 -20.99
N PRO A 170 -7.65 -4.83 -21.81
CA PRO A 170 -8.98 -5.43 -21.91
C PRO A 170 -8.89 -6.94 -22.23
N GLY A 171 -9.75 -7.72 -21.58
CA GLY A 171 -9.79 -9.19 -21.75
C GLY A 171 -8.72 -9.97 -20.97
N ARG A 172 -7.81 -9.30 -20.24
CA ARG A 172 -6.86 -9.98 -19.34
C ARG A 172 -7.43 -10.13 -17.95
N PRO A 173 -7.18 -11.27 -17.28
CA PRO A 173 -7.48 -11.42 -15.85
C PRO A 173 -6.78 -10.36 -15.01
N SER A 174 -7.43 -9.92 -13.96
CA SER A 174 -6.91 -8.91 -13.05
C SER A 174 -7.39 -9.13 -11.63
N HIS A 175 -6.73 -8.45 -10.69
CA HIS A 175 -7.26 -8.16 -9.37
C HIS A 175 -7.59 -6.68 -9.29
N THR A 176 -8.57 -6.35 -8.46
CA THR A 176 -8.89 -4.99 -8.06
C THR A 176 -8.41 -4.79 -6.63
N LEU A 177 -7.58 -3.77 -6.40
CA LEU A 177 -7.05 -3.43 -5.09
C LEU A 177 -7.78 -2.18 -4.59
N HIS A 178 -8.58 -2.33 -3.52
CA HIS A 178 -9.14 -1.18 -2.82
C HIS A 178 -8.16 -0.76 -1.73
N THR A 179 -7.68 0.46 -1.82
CA THR A 179 -6.66 1.00 -0.89
C THR A 179 -7.23 2.17 -0.11
N TYR A 180 -6.90 2.22 1.16
CA TYR A 180 -7.31 3.26 2.10
C TYR A 180 -6.06 3.85 2.73
N VAL A 181 -5.81 5.14 2.49
CA VAL A 181 -4.57 5.81 2.92
C VAL A 181 -4.85 7.14 3.59
N VAL A 182 -3.95 7.56 4.45
CA VAL A 182 -3.95 8.91 5.01
C VAL A 182 -3.39 9.87 3.96
N ALA A 183 -4.20 10.85 3.56
CA ALA A 183 -3.82 11.84 2.56
C ALA A 183 -2.55 12.60 2.96
N GLY A 184 -1.68 12.85 2.00
CA GLY A 184 -0.43 13.56 2.21
C GLY A 184 0.70 12.75 2.81
N LEU A 185 0.42 11.80 3.70
CA LEU A 185 1.42 10.92 4.32
C LEU A 185 1.65 9.63 3.52
N ARG A 186 0.73 9.25 2.66
CA ARG A 186 0.70 7.94 1.98
C ARG A 186 0.76 6.75 2.95
N LEU A 187 0.30 6.97 4.17
CA LEU A 187 0.22 5.95 5.19
C LEU A 187 -0.95 5.02 4.89
N VAL A 188 -0.66 3.76 4.63
CA VAL A 188 -1.67 2.75 4.30
C VAL A 188 -2.39 2.33 5.59
N LEU A 189 -3.72 2.37 5.58
CA LEU A 189 -4.57 1.91 6.69
C LEU A 189 -5.18 0.55 6.41
N ASP A 190 -5.47 0.26 5.15
CA ASP A 190 -6.00 -1.03 4.73
C ASP A 190 -5.84 -1.24 3.22
N VAL A 191 -5.76 -2.50 2.81
CA VAL A 191 -5.76 -2.92 1.41
C VAL A 191 -6.62 -4.16 1.26
N GLU A 192 -7.62 -4.09 0.40
CA GLU A 192 -8.46 -5.25 0.07
C GLU A 192 -8.19 -5.70 -1.36
N VAL A 193 -7.90 -6.99 -1.53
CA VAL A 193 -7.71 -7.61 -2.84
C VAL A 193 -9.01 -8.27 -3.26
N LYS A 194 -9.56 -7.84 -4.39
CA LYS A 194 -10.80 -8.37 -4.97
C LYS A 194 -10.56 -9.01 -6.33
N ALA A 195 -11.46 -9.89 -6.73
CA ALA A 195 -11.49 -10.42 -8.08
C ALA A 195 -11.67 -9.29 -9.12
N GLY A 196 -11.08 -9.45 -10.30
CA GLY A 196 -11.07 -8.39 -11.32
C GLY A 196 -12.46 -7.97 -11.86
N ASN A 197 -13.50 -8.76 -11.61
CA ASN A 197 -14.90 -8.45 -11.96
C ASN A 197 -15.70 -7.83 -10.81
N GLU A 198 -15.09 -7.64 -9.63
CA GLU A 198 -15.73 -6.96 -8.50
C GLU A 198 -15.50 -5.45 -8.60
N HIS A 199 -16.56 -4.75 -9.03
CA HIS A 199 -16.51 -3.30 -9.21
C HIS A 199 -16.52 -2.56 -7.88
N THR A 200 -15.68 -1.55 -7.75
CA THR A 200 -15.53 -0.69 -6.56
C THR A 200 -16.84 -0.12 -6.08
N ALA A 201 -17.68 0.41 -6.97
CA ALA A 201 -18.97 1.02 -6.61
C ALA A 201 -19.91 0.06 -5.86
N ALA A 202 -19.81 -1.25 -6.10
CA ALA A 202 -20.64 -2.26 -5.44
C ALA A 202 -19.99 -2.85 -4.18
N HIS A 203 -18.66 -2.95 -4.17
CA HIS A 203 -17.92 -3.77 -3.20
C HIS A 203 -17.06 -2.97 -2.20
N ALA A 204 -16.76 -1.68 -2.46
CA ALA A 204 -15.90 -0.89 -1.56
C ALA A 204 -16.61 -0.48 -0.26
N ALA A 205 -17.93 -0.26 -0.27
CA ALA A 205 -18.65 0.26 0.88
C ALA A 205 -18.51 -0.59 2.15
N PRO A 206 -18.66 -1.93 2.12
CA PRO A 206 -18.54 -2.75 3.32
C PRO A 206 -17.16 -2.62 3.99
N ASN A 207 -16.09 -2.65 3.21
CA ASN A 207 -14.73 -2.60 3.74
C ASN A 207 -14.36 -1.21 4.28
N LEU A 208 -14.76 -0.14 3.57
CA LEU A 208 -14.59 1.23 4.06
C LEU A 208 -15.19 1.42 5.46
N TRP A 209 -16.43 0.94 5.65
CA TRP A 209 -17.11 1.11 6.93
C TRP A 209 -16.56 0.18 8.01
N ALA A 210 -16.17 -1.04 7.66
CA ALA A 210 -15.48 -1.95 8.58
C ALA A 210 -14.14 -1.36 9.06
N LEU A 211 -13.36 -0.73 8.18
CA LEU A 211 -12.16 0.00 8.56
C LEU A 211 -12.47 1.12 9.57
N LEU A 212 -13.46 1.96 9.29
CA LEU A 212 -13.81 3.07 10.18
C LEU A 212 -14.32 2.57 11.55
N GLU A 213 -15.14 1.52 11.58
CA GLU A 213 -15.60 0.89 12.82
C GLU A 213 -14.43 0.33 13.63
N ARG A 214 -13.46 -0.32 12.99
CA ARG A 214 -12.24 -0.85 13.62
C ARG A 214 -11.36 0.24 14.22
N LEU A 215 -11.23 1.39 13.53
CA LEU A 215 -10.47 2.55 14.05
C LEU A 215 -11.09 3.17 15.29
N GLY A 216 -12.41 3.05 15.46
CA GLY A 216 -13.17 3.72 16.53
C GLY A 216 -13.50 5.17 16.18
N ARG A 217 -14.65 5.64 16.66
CA ARG A 217 -15.23 6.94 16.27
C ARG A 217 -14.34 8.15 16.55
N ASP A 218 -13.58 8.11 17.60
CA ASP A 218 -12.63 9.15 18.03
C ASP A 218 -11.45 9.35 17.07
N ARG A 219 -11.20 8.37 16.21
CA ARG A 219 -10.12 8.39 15.20
C ARG A 219 -10.63 8.46 13.78
N TRP A 220 -11.89 8.72 13.57
CA TRP A 220 -12.43 8.83 12.21
C TRP A 220 -11.82 10.04 11.48
N PRO A 221 -11.70 9.98 10.13
CA PRO A 221 -11.23 11.11 9.35
C PRO A 221 -12.23 12.26 9.41
N TRP A 222 -11.73 13.48 9.33
CA TRP A 222 -12.60 14.63 9.20
C TRP A 222 -13.17 14.78 7.79
N LEU A 223 -12.59 14.11 6.80
CA LEU A 223 -13.05 14.09 5.40
C LEU A 223 -12.76 12.73 4.76
N LEU A 224 -13.76 12.16 4.10
CA LEU A 224 -13.60 11.04 3.17
C LEU A 224 -13.38 11.57 1.76
N ARG A 225 -12.34 11.13 1.08
CA ARG A 225 -12.06 11.53 -0.29
C ARG A 225 -11.88 10.30 -1.18
N GLY A 226 -12.34 10.38 -2.43
CA GLY A 226 -12.21 9.27 -3.37
C GLY A 226 -12.57 9.65 -4.80
N ASP A 227 -12.37 8.72 -5.71
CA ASP A 227 -12.74 8.88 -7.09
C ASP A 227 -14.27 8.73 -7.33
N ALA A 228 -14.67 8.65 -8.60
CA ALA A 228 -16.08 8.57 -8.97
C ALA A 228 -16.78 7.25 -8.57
N ASP A 229 -16.04 6.21 -8.26
CA ASP A 229 -16.61 4.93 -7.86
C ASP A 229 -17.02 4.91 -6.39
N PHE A 230 -16.38 5.75 -5.56
CA PHE A 230 -16.75 5.97 -4.16
C PHE A 230 -17.92 6.94 -4.01
N GLY A 231 -18.19 7.80 -5.01
CA GLY A 231 -19.32 8.73 -5.03
C GLY A 231 -20.67 8.05 -5.31
N ASN A 232 -20.99 6.98 -4.61
CA ASN A 232 -22.22 6.21 -4.76
C ASN A 232 -23.16 6.36 -3.56
N GLU A 233 -24.45 6.02 -3.75
CA GLU A 233 -25.49 6.20 -2.75
C GLU A 233 -25.19 5.52 -1.40
N ARG A 234 -24.62 4.31 -1.44
CA ARG A 234 -24.35 3.54 -0.20
C ARG A 234 -23.33 4.23 0.69
N ILE A 235 -22.25 4.75 0.09
CA ILE A 235 -21.18 5.43 0.83
C ILE A 235 -21.66 6.80 1.29
N MET A 236 -22.24 7.60 0.38
CA MET A 236 -22.67 8.96 0.69
C MET A 236 -23.76 9.01 1.74
N SER A 237 -24.81 8.16 1.62
CA SER A 237 -25.91 8.14 2.58
C SER A 237 -25.45 7.78 3.98
N ARG A 238 -24.55 6.81 4.10
CA ARG A 238 -24.02 6.44 5.42
C ARG A 238 -23.09 7.53 5.97
N ALA A 239 -22.24 8.15 5.14
CA ALA A 239 -21.41 9.27 5.57
C ALA A 239 -22.26 10.45 6.11
N GLU A 240 -23.39 10.72 5.44
CA GLU A 240 -24.35 11.73 5.88
C GLU A 240 -25.06 11.36 7.18
N GLN A 241 -25.44 10.09 7.35
CA GLN A 241 -26.04 9.57 8.60
C GLN A 241 -25.05 9.65 9.77
N GLU A 242 -23.81 9.33 9.49
CA GLU A 242 -22.72 9.38 10.47
C GLU A 242 -22.13 10.78 10.68
N GLY A 243 -22.56 11.78 9.89
CA GLY A 243 -22.05 13.15 9.97
C GLY A 243 -20.58 13.28 9.55
N VAL A 244 -20.09 12.43 8.65
CA VAL A 244 -18.72 12.49 8.12
C VAL A 244 -18.73 13.24 6.79
N PRO A 245 -18.02 14.38 6.67
CA PRO A 245 -17.87 15.07 5.40
C PRO A 245 -17.19 14.19 4.34
N TYR A 246 -17.56 14.39 3.08
CA TYR A 246 -16.95 13.66 1.98
C TYR A 246 -16.73 14.55 0.75
N LEU A 247 -15.74 14.17 -0.07
CA LEU A 247 -15.42 14.77 -1.35
C LEU A 247 -15.15 13.67 -2.37
N PHE A 248 -16.11 13.42 -3.26
CA PHE A 248 -15.98 12.43 -4.32
C PHE A 248 -16.09 13.08 -5.70
N LYS A 249 -15.27 12.61 -6.64
CA LYS A 249 -15.44 12.97 -8.05
C LYS A 249 -16.77 12.42 -8.57
N LEU A 250 -17.38 13.11 -9.51
CA LEU A 250 -18.56 12.62 -10.22
C LEU A 250 -18.17 12.11 -11.61
N ARG A 251 -18.78 11.00 -12.02
CA ARG A 251 -18.71 10.57 -13.42
C ARG A 251 -19.35 11.63 -14.32
N LEU A 252 -18.69 11.98 -15.42
CA LEU A 252 -19.17 12.97 -16.38
C LEU A 252 -20.34 12.42 -17.21
N THR A 253 -21.44 12.08 -16.53
CA THR A 253 -22.71 11.70 -17.17
C THR A 253 -23.32 12.87 -17.89
N ARG A 254 -24.32 12.61 -18.75
CA ARG A 254 -25.05 13.68 -19.48
C ARG A 254 -25.61 14.73 -18.52
N ASN A 255 -26.15 14.34 -17.38
CA ASN A 255 -26.72 15.27 -16.41
C ASN A 255 -25.65 16.11 -15.71
N VAL A 256 -24.49 15.53 -15.38
CA VAL A 256 -23.35 16.28 -14.83
C VAL A 256 -22.83 17.28 -15.85
N LYS A 257 -22.65 16.88 -17.12
CA LYS A 257 -22.18 17.79 -18.19
C LYS A 257 -23.15 18.97 -18.39
N ARG A 258 -24.46 18.72 -18.45
CA ARG A 258 -25.47 19.78 -18.54
C ARG A 258 -25.44 20.75 -17.36
N LEU A 259 -25.21 20.23 -16.14
CA LEU A 259 -25.05 21.10 -14.99
C LEU A 259 -23.80 21.98 -15.10
N ILE A 260 -22.67 21.40 -15.50
CA ILE A 260 -21.42 22.15 -15.72
C ILE A 260 -21.65 23.25 -16.77
N GLU A 261 -22.22 22.94 -17.93
CA GLU A 261 -22.54 23.90 -18.99
C GLU A 261 -23.40 25.05 -18.46
N LYS A 262 -24.44 24.72 -17.70
CA LYS A 262 -25.31 25.72 -17.06
C LYS A 262 -24.53 26.63 -16.08
N LEU A 263 -23.66 26.05 -15.28
CA LEU A 263 -22.87 26.80 -14.28
C LEU A 263 -21.81 27.68 -14.94
N MET A 264 -21.17 27.20 -16.01
CA MET A 264 -20.16 27.97 -16.76
C MET A 264 -20.74 29.26 -17.38
N GLY A 265 -22.03 29.30 -17.68
CA GLY A 265 -22.72 30.49 -18.15
C GLY A 265 -23.07 31.54 -17.06
N GLN A 266 -22.72 31.29 -15.81
CA GLN A 266 -23.03 32.17 -14.68
C GLN A 266 -21.77 32.93 -14.21
N ALA A 267 -21.94 34.16 -13.75
CA ALA A 267 -20.81 35.05 -13.41
C ALA A 267 -20.37 34.97 -11.92
N ASP A 268 -21.17 34.36 -11.05
CA ASP A 268 -20.98 34.36 -9.57
C ASP A 268 -20.08 33.21 -9.09
N TRP A 269 -18.89 33.10 -9.67
CA TRP A 269 -17.86 32.18 -9.23
C TRP A 269 -17.06 32.80 -8.07
N THR A 270 -16.73 31.96 -7.06
CA THR A 270 -15.93 32.37 -5.90
C THR A 270 -14.60 31.67 -5.93
N ASP A 271 -13.57 32.24 -5.31
CA ASP A 271 -12.29 31.55 -5.13
C ASP A 271 -12.49 30.36 -4.15
N ALA A 272 -12.21 29.17 -4.65
CA ALA A 272 -12.23 27.92 -3.86
C ALA A 272 -10.86 27.60 -3.22
N GLY A 273 -9.89 28.52 -3.32
CA GLY A 273 -8.53 28.37 -2.84
C GLY A 273 -7.51 28.20 -3.95
N HIS A 274 -6.31 28.71 -3.74
CA HIS A 274 -5.19 28.64 -4.69
C HIS A 274 -5.50 29.15 -6.11
N GLY A 275 -6.40 30.13 -6.24
CA GLY A 275 -6.81 30.70 -7.53
C GLY A 275 -7.76 29.82 -8.36
N TRP A 276 -8.32 28.77 -7.78
CA TRP A 276 -9.32 27.93 -8.44
C TRP A 276 -10.73 28.52 -8.28
N PRO A 277 -11.44 28.81 -9.38
CA PRO A 277 -12.81 29.23 -9.28
C PRO A 277 -13.71 28.05 -8.87
N GLY A 278 -14.57 28.28 -7.89
CA GLY A 278 -15.52 27.32 -7.37
C GLY A 278 -16.96 27.85 -7.40
N LYS A 279 -17.92 26.96 -7.60
CA LYS A 279 -19.32 27.27 -7.53
C LYS A 279 -20.11 26.14 -6.90
N ALA A 280 -20.80 26.42 -5.81
CA ALA A 280 -21.68 25.45 -5.17
C ALA A 280 -22.98 25.26 -5.99
N SER A 281 -23.38 24.01 -6.17
CA SER A 281 -24.64 23.66 -6.82
C SER A 281 -25.17 22.35 -6.25
N ALA A 282 -26.46 22.09 -6.48
CA ALA A 282 -27.11 20.86 -6.08
C ALA A 282 -27.49 20.02 -7.31
N LEU A 283 -27.21 18.73 -7.23
CA LEU A 283 -27.54 17.77 -8.27
C LEU A 283 -28.17 16.51 -7.64
N ARG A 284 -29.10 15.91 -8.36
CA ARG A 284 -29.61 14.58 -8.08
C ARG A 284 -29.36 13.68 -9.28
N LEU A 285 -28.58 12.65 -9.10
CA LEU A 285 -28.34 11.63 -10.12
C LEU A 285 -29.32 10.47 -9.98
N THR A 286 -29.47 9.70 -11.03
CA THR A 286 -30.22 8.45 -11.01
C THR A 286 -29.61 7.52 -9.96
N GLY A 287 -30.44 6.97 -9.10
CA GLY A 287 -30.00 6.13 -7.98
C GLY A 287 -29.67 6.88 -6.69
N TRP A 288 -29.70 8.22 -6.71
CA TRP A 288 -29.57 9.02 -5.48
C TRP A 288 -30.94 9.28 -4.84
N SER A 289 -31.04 9.08 -3.53
CA SER A 289 -32.27 9.31 -2.78
C SER A 289 -32.63 10.80 -2.67
N ARG A 290 -31.64 11.70 -2.72
CA ARG A 290 -31.81 13.15 -2.55
C ARG A 290 -30.85 13.96 -3.42
N HIS A 291 -31.06 15.29 -3.45
CA HIS A 291 -30.09 16.22 -4.01
C HIS A 291 -28.88 16.32 -3.08
N ARG A 292 -27.69 16.41 -3.68
CA ARG A 292 -26.42 16.64 -2.97
C ARG A 292 -25.64 17.77 -3.61
N ARG A 293 -24.84 18.45 -2.80
CA ARG A 293 -23.91 19.49 -3.23
C ARG A 293 -22.56 18.89 -3.55
#